data_1d32c8d6eb53c42ebe964dea718a7c8a
#
_entry.id   1d32c8d6eb53c42ebe964dea718a7c8a
#
_cell.length_a   1.000
_cell.length_b   1.000
_cell.length_c   1.000
_cell.angle_alpha   90.00
_cell.angle_beta   90.00
_cell.angle_gamma   90.00
#
_symmetry.space_group_name_H-M   'P 1'
#
loop_
_entity.id
_entity.type
_entity.pdbx_description
1 polymer ?
#
loop_
_entity_poly.entity_id
_entity_poly.type
_entity_poly.pdbx_seq_one_letter_code
_entity_poly.pdbx_strand_id
1 'polypeptide(L)'
;MPIEGKLLRLTWTLAAWEDYEYWQGQDRKTLKRINSLIKDCLRHPFEGIGKPEPLKENLSGFWSRRIDDTHRLVYCIDAQALVVIACRYHYQPG
;
A
#
# COMPACT_ATOMS: atom_id res chain seq x y z
N MET A 1 25.27 1.66 11.31
CA MET A 1 24.12 2.23 11.94
C MET A 1 22.87 2.10 11.10
N PRO A 2 21.83 1.53 11.63
CA PRO A 2 20.61 1.40 10.85
C PRO A 2 20.00 2.78 10.57
N ILE A 3 19.41 2.92 9.42
CA ILE A 3 18.70 4.14 9.07
C ILE A 3 17.26 3.91 9.47
N GLU A 4 16.88 4.52 10.57
CA GLU A 4 15.55 4.35 11.11
C GLU A 4 14.48 4.81 10.14
N GLY A 5 13.44 4.03 10.03
CA GLY A 5 12.30 4.38 9.21
C GLY A 5 12.51 4.24 7.73
N LYS A 6 13.71 3.84 7.31
CA LYS A 6 13.98 3.72 5.89
C LYS A 6 13.73 2.30 5.43
N LEU A 7 12.85 2.19 4.44
CA LEU A 7 12.57 0.89 3.83
C LEU A 7 13.48 0.65 2.65
N LEU A 8 13.94 -0.58 2.53
CA LEU A 8 14.94 -0.95 1.53
C LEU A 8 14.38 -1.84 0.42
N ARG A 9 13.18 -2.38 0.61
CA ARG A 9 12.61 -3.29 -0.38
C ARG A 9 11.12 -3.02 -0.56
N LEU A 10 10.66 -3.31 -1.76
CA LEU A 10 9.23 -3.27 -2.09
C LEU A 10 8.84 -4.69 -2.48
N THR A 11 7.89 -5.26 -1.76
CA THR A 11 7.44 -6.63 -1.97
C THR A 11 5.95 -6.63 -2.26
N TRP A 12 5.51 -7.50 -3.17
CA TRP A 12 4.11 -7.65 -3.54
C TRP A 12 3.67 -9.09 -3.25
N THR A 13 2.48 -9.24 -2.71
CA THR A 13 1.87 -10.57 -2.75
C THR A 13 1.41 -10.81 -4.19
N LEU A 14 1.14 -12.05 -4.53
CA LEU A 14 0.66 -12.35 -5.87
C LEU A 14 -0.68 -11.66 -6.14
N ALA A 15 -1.57 -11.63 -5.15
CA ALA A 15 -2.85 -10.96 -5.30
C ALA A 15 -2.67 -9.46 -5.53
N ALA A 16 -1.76 -8.83 -4.80
CA ALA A 16 -1.49 -7.41 -4.97
C ALA A 16 -0.90 -7.11 -6.35
N TRP A 17 -0.01 -8.00 -6.81
CA TRP A 17 0.58 -7.85 -8.12
C TRP A 17 -0.48 -7.93 -9.21
N GLU A 18 -1.45 -8.85 -9.08
CA GLU A 18 -2.56 -8.96 -10.01
C GLU A 18 -3.41 -7.68 -10.02
N ASP A 19 -3.63 -7.10 -8.84
CA ASP A 19 -4.34 -5.82 -8.77
C ASP A 19 -3.59 -4.74 -9.53
N TYR A 20 -2.28 -4.70 -9.36
CA TYR A 20 -1.45 -3.69 -10.01
C TYR A 20 -1.46 -3.88 -11.53
N GLU A 21 -1.37 -5.12 -11.99
CA GLU A 21 -1.45 -5.41 -13.42
C GLU A 21 -2.80 -4.99 -14.00
N TYR A 22 -3.87 -5.20 -13.22
CA TYR A 22 -5.19 -4.76 -13.65
C TYR A 22 -5.19 -3.26 -13.99
N TRP A 23 -4.61 -2.45 -13.10
CA TRP A 23 -4.58 -1.01 -13.31
C TRP A 23 -3.72 -0.62 -14.51
N GLN A 24 -2.68 -1.36 -14.79
CA GLN A 24 -1.84 -1.08 -15.94
C GLN A 24 -2.63 -1.15 -17.25
N GLY A 25 -3.60 -2.03 -17.31
CA GLY A 25 -4.41 -2.19 -18.50
C GLY A 25 -5.72 -1.41 -18.50
N GLN A 26 -6.11 -0.84 -17.36
CA GLN A 26 -7.43 -0.23 -17.24
C GLN A 26 -7.40 1.28 -17.05
N ASP A 27 -6.55 1.80 -16.20
CA ASP A 27 -6.65 3.19 -15.79
C ASP A 27 -5.29 3.75 -15.43
N ARG A 28 -4.71 4.48 -16.36
CA ARG A 28 -3.39 5.04 -16.18
C ARG A 28 -3.33 6.06 -15.05
N LYS A 29 -4.41 6.80 -14.84
CA LYS A 29 -4.48 7.79 -13.78
C LYS A 29 -4.42 7.12 -12.40
N THR A 30 -5.16 6.03 -12.25
CA THR A 30 -5.15 5.27 -11.00
C THR A 30 -3.78 4.64 -10.78
N LEU A 31 -3.17 4.14 -11.83
CA LEU A 31 -1.82 3.57 -11.74
C LEU A 31 -0.82 4.61 -11.21
N LYS A 32 -0.88 5.83 -11.74
CA LYS A 32 0.00 6.90 -11.27
C LYS A 32 -0.24 7.23 -9.81
N ARG A 33 -1.50 7.22 -9.39
CA ARG A 33 -1.85 7.49 -8.00
C ARG A 33 -1.24 6.42 -7.09
N ILE A 34 -1.36 5.15 -7.47
CA ILE A 34 -0.80 4.04 -6.71
C ILE A 34 0.71 4.20 -6.61
N ASN A 35 1.36 4.53 -7.71
CA ASN A 35 2.81 4.72 -7.72
C ASN A 35 3.23 5.84 -6.78
N SER A 36 2.47 6.93 -6.74
CA SER A 36 2.76 8.05 -5.84
C SER A 36 2.59 7.64 -4.38
N LEU A 37 1.55 6.87 -4.08
CA LEU A 37 1.31 6.38 -2.73
C LEU A 37 2.46 5.47 -2.27
N ILE A 38 2.92 4.60 -3.15
CA ILE A 38 4.02 3.70 -2.81
C ILE A 38 5.30 4.48 -2.55
N LYS A 39 5.61 5.44 -3.39
CA LYS A 39 6.80 6.27 -3.20
C LYS A 39 6.77 7.02 -1.87
N ASP A 40 5.62 7.59 -1.55
CA ASP A 40 5.48 8.31 -0.29
C ASP A 40 5.57 7.35 0.89
N CYS A 41 4.96 6.18 0.76
CA CYS A 41 4.96 5.17 1.80
C CYS A 41 6.36 4.64 2.08
N LEU A 42 7.19 4.50 1.06
CA LEU A 42 8.57 4.05 1.24
C LEU A 42 9.37 5.04 2.08
N ARG A 43 9.02 6.31 2.02
CA ARG A 43 9.68 7.34 2.81
C ARG A 43 9.05 7.50 4.18
N HIS A 44 7.73 7.43 4.24
CA HIS A 44 6.96 7.71 5.47
C HIS A 44 5.85 6.69 5.58
N PRO A 45 6.14 5.48 6.10
CA PRO A 45 5.16 4.40 6.07
C PRO A 45 3.88 4.64 6.87
N PHE A 46 3.91 5.56 7.83
CA PHE A 46 2.76 5.75 8.71
C PHE A 46 2.16 7.14 8.66
N GLU A 47 2.61 7.96 7.72
CA GLU A 47 2.07 9.31 7.55
C GLU A 47 2.26 9.73 6.09
N GLY A 48 1.57 10.78 5.68
CA GLY A 48 1.72 11.31 4.34
C GLY A 48 0.44 11.27 3.55
N ILE A 49 0.56 11.16 2.23
CA ILE A 49 -0.60 11.26 1.34
C ILE A 49 -1.49 10.03 1.43
N GLY A 50 -2.76 10.22 1.07
CA GLY A 50 -3.70 9.11 1.03
C GLY A 50 -4.29 8.73 2.37
N LYS A 51 -4.13 9.58 3.39
CA LYS A 51 -4.69 9.36 4.72
C LYS A 51 -4.35 7.98 5.27
N PRO A 52 -3.06 7.69 5.50
CA PRO A 52 -2.69 6.37 6.03
C PRO A 52 -3.32 6.14 7.40
N GLU A 53 -3.89 4.95 7.57
CA GLU A 53 -4.49 4.59 8.86
C GLU A 53 -4.28 3.11 9.13
N PRO A 54 -4.11 2.76 10.42
CA PRO A 54 -3.95 1.35 10.79
C PRO A 54 -5.29 0.64 10.70
N LEU A 55 -5.25 -0.61 10.28
CA LEU A 55 -6.42 -1.47 10.24
C LEU A 55 -6.57 -2.18 11.58
N LYS A 56 -7.76 -2.71 11.84
CA LYS A 56 -8.08 -3.27 13.14
C LYS A 56 -8.46 -4.74 13.04
N GLU A 57 -8.64 -5.36 14.20
CA GLU A 57 -9.11 -6.73 14.37
C GLU A 57 -8.19 -7.72 13.64
N ASN A 58 -8.73 -8.57 12.78
CA ASN A 58 -7.90 -9.56 12.11
C ASN A 58 -6.94 -8.97 11.09
N LEU A 59 -7.04 -7.67 10.84
CA LEU A 59 -6.09 -6.96 9.98
C LEU A 59 -5.14 -6.07 10.77
N SER A 60 -5.05 -6.31 12.07
CA SER A 60 -4.12 -5.57 12.92
C SER A 60 -2.68 -5.78 12.43
N GLY A 61 -1.94 -4.69 12.35
CA GLY A 61 -0.58 -4.72 11.80
C GLY A 61 -0.50 -4.27 10.35
N PHE A 62 -1.64 -4.20 9.69
CA PHE A 62 -1.71 -3.67 8.32
C PHE A 62 -2.21 -2.24 8.34
N TRP A 63 -1.90 -1.53 7.25
CA TRP A 63 -2.27 -0.14 7.07
C TRP A 63 -2.92 0.03 5.71
N SER A 64 -3.72 1.08 5.56
CA SER A 64 -4.28 1.41 4.26
C SER A 64 -4.09 2.87 3.92
N ARG A 65 -4.03 3.17 2.63
CA ARG A 65 -4.05 4.52 2.11
C ARG A 65 -5.09 4.58 1.00
N ARG A 66 -5.71 5.74 0.86
CA ARG A 66 -6.76 5.91 -0.15
C ARG A 66 -6.15 6.10 -1.53
N ILE A 67 -6.56 5.23 -2.46
CA ILE A 67 -6.25 5.43 -3.86
C ILE A 67 -7.30 6.40 -4.43
N ASP A 68 -8.57 6.10 -4.17
CA ASP A 68 -9.69 6.96 -4.50
C ASP A 68 -10.83 6.66 -3.52
N ASP A 69 -12.06 7.04 -3.83
CA ASP A 69 -13.19 6.83 -2.93
C ASP A 69 -13.51 5.35 -2.72
N THR A 70 -13.15 4.51 -3.66
CA THR A 70 -13.48 3.09 -3.64
C THR A 70 -12.29 2.21 -3.29
N HIS A 71 -11.12 2.55 -3.81
CA HIS A 71 -9.97 1.65 -3.76
C HIS A 71 -8.96 2.08 -2.72
N ARG A 72 -8.30 1.07 -2.14
CA ARG A 72 -7.29 1.29 -1.09
C ARG A 72 -6.02 0.52 -1.41
N LEU A 73 -4.90 1.12 -1.04
CA LEU A 73 -3.60 0.45 -1.01
C LEU A 73 -3.46 -0.11 0.40
N VAL A 74 -3.34 -1.43 0.52
CA VAL A 74 -3.19 -2.08 1.83
C VAL A 74 -1.79 -2.67 1.90
N TYR A 75 -1.11 -2.42 3.01
CA TYR A 75 0.29 -2.80 3.13
C TYR A 75 0.67 -3.05 4.59
N CYS A 76 1.83 -3.64 4.77
CA CYS A 76 2.46 -3.74 6.08
C CYS A 76 3.97 -3.56 5.90
N ILE A 77 4.65 -3.39 7.03
CA ILE A 77 6.10 -3.25 7.05
C ILE A 77 6.68 -4.50 7.69
N ASP A 78 7.62 -5.14 7.02
CA ASP A 78 8.24 -6.35 7.51
C ASP A 78 9.72 -6.35 7.11
N ALA A 79 10.60 -6.43 8.10
CA ALA A 79 12.04 -6.53 7.88
C ALA A 79 12.57 -5.50 6.87
N GLN A 80 12.20 -4.26 7.06
CA GLN A 80 12.59 -3.13 6.21
C GLN A 80 12.04 -3.22 4.79
N ALA A 81 10.97 -4.00 4.61
CA ALA A 81 10.29 -4.07 3.34
C ALA A 81 8.91 -3.48 3.46
N LEU A 82 8.48 -2.75 2.42
CA LEU A 82 7.09 -2.40 2.26
C LEU A 82 6.43 -3.58 1.54
N VAL A 83 5.47 -4.20 2.18
CA VAL A 83 4.77 -5.35 1.60
C VAL A 83 3.38 -4.92 1.22
N VAL A 84 3.09 -4.90 -0.07
CA VAL A 84 1.77 -4.53 -0.58
C VAL A 84 0.93 -5.79 -0.70
N ILE A 85 -0.24 -5.80 -0.05
CA ILE A 85 -1.11 -6.97 -0.08
C ILE A 85 -2.38 -6.75 -0.90
N ALA A 86 -2.72 -5.50 -1.21
CA ALA A 86 -3.86 -5.20 -2.08
C ALA A 86 -3.75 -3.77 -2.57
N CYS A 87 -4.24 -3.52 -3.79
CA CYS A 87 -4.34 -2.15 -4.28
C CYS A 87 -5.58 -1.98 -5.16
N ARG A 88 -6.62 -2.73 -4.81
CA ARG A 88 -7.89 -2.65 -5.52
C ARG A 88 -8.99 -2.96 -4.51
N TYR A 89 -10.15 -2.30 -4.70
CA TYR A 89 -11.30 -2.43 -3.83
C TYR A 89 -11.08 -1.88 -2.42
N HIS A 90 -12.16 -1.78 -1.70
CA HIS A 90 -12.19 -1.34 -0.32
C HIS A 90 -11.98 -2.57 0.56
N TYR A 91 -10.85 -2.60 1.25
CA TYR A 91 -10.51 -3.74 2.08
C TYR A 91 -11.28 -3.65 3.40
N GLN A 92 -12.05 -4.66 3.72
CA GLN A 92 -12.81 -4.68 4.95
C GLN A 92 -12.46 -5.91 5.77
N PRO A 93 -12.28 -5.76 7.09
CA PRO A 93 -12.05 -6.91 7.95
C PRO A 93 -13.31 -7.76 8.02
N GLY A 94 -13.11 -8.99 7.89
CA GLY A 94 -14.06 -9.99 8.13
C GLY A 94 -15.30 -10.25 7.76
#